data_8ede5552b0c4d92b6349ccdd21215550
#
_entry.id   8ede5552b0c4d92b6349ccdd21215550
#
_cell.length_a   1.000
_cell.length_b   1.000
_cell.length_c   1.000
_cell.angle_alpha   90.00
_cell.angle_beta   90.00
_cell.angle_gamma   90.00
#
_symmetry.space_group_name_H-M   'P 1'
#
loop_
_entity.id
_entity.type
_entity.pdbx_description
1 polymer ?
#
loop_
_entity_poly.entity_id
_entity_poly.type
_entity_poly.pdbx_seq_one_letter_code
_entity_poly.pdbx_strand_id
1 'polypeptide(L)'
;MSLKVDIDNGVARIVFDSPPINLFTIELFVETARVVERLASNDEIRVVVLSSAVSDFFIAHFDVEAILAFPQNQAPPTELNLFHRTCETLRTMPKATIAVIEGRVGGGGSELALSCDMRFATHETESHRGAVFSQPEVALGIIPGGSGTQRLSRLIGRSRALEVVLGCGDIDARTACDWGWVNRTFDPAEIRPFVDRLARRIASFPAHAVAAAKRAILLSEKNMHSDLLIEAGEFNATLREPGTREAMMRFLEHGGQTLSGELRIGELFDVDE
;
A
#
# COMPACT_ATOMS: atom_id res chain seq x y z
N MET A 1 2.29 11.73 17.56
CA MET A 1 1.28 10.85 16.91
C MET A 1 1.73 10.64 15.49
N SER A 2 1.95 9.40 15.11
CA SER A 2 2.44 9.03 13.76
C SER A 2 1.33 9.00 12.71
N LEU A 3 0.08 9.15 13.13
CA LEU A 3 -1.10 9.18 12.28
C LEU A 3 -2.01 10.34 12.69
N LYS A 4 -2.37 11.19 11.72
CA LYS A 4 -3.31 12.30 11.93
C LYS A 4 -4.60 12.01 11.20
N VAL A 5 -5.74 12.32 11.81
CA VAL A 5 -7.07 12.15 11.20
C VAL A 5 -7.83 13.46 11.30
N ASP A 6 -8.24 13.99 10.18
CA ASP A 6 -9.11 15.15 10.05
C ASP A 6 -10.40 14.75 9.33
N ILE A 7 -11.53 15.31 9.77
CA ILE A 7 -12.84 15.03 9.19
C ILE A 7 -13.53 16.36 8.87
N ASP A 8 -13.82 16.58 7.61
CA ASP A 8 -14.52 17.76 7.13
C ASP A 8 -15.54 17.39 6.05
N ASN A 9 -16.80 17.79 6.26
CA ASN A 9 -17.88 17.65 5.25
C ASN A 9 -18.00 16.23 4.66
N GLY A 10 -17.94 15.18 5.50
CA GLY A 10 -18.06 13.79 5.07
C GLY A 10 -16.80 13.19 4.44
N VAL A 11 -15.70 13.94 4.42
CA VAL A 11 -14.38 13.47 3.97
C VAL A 11 -13.47 13.29 5.18
N ALA A 12 -13.01 12.07 5.41
CA ALA A 12 -11.97 11.77 6.40
C ALA A 12 -10.60 11.72 5.70
N ARG A 13 -9.62 12.44 6.25
CA ARG A 13 -8.23 12.44 5.77
C ARG A 13 -7.36 11.76 6.81
N ILE A 14 -6.70 10.68 6.41
CA ILE A 14 -5.67 9.98 7.17
C ILE A 14 -4.33 10.45 6.63
N VAL A 15 -3.49 11.02 7.49
CA VAL A 15 -2.16 11.50 7.12
C VAL A 15 -1.12 10.75 7.93
N PHE A 16 -0.27 9.98 7.24
CA PHE A 16 0.89 9.33 7.82
C PHE A 16 1.98 10.37 8.10
N ASP A 17 2.47 10.42 9.35
CA ASP A 17 3.46 11.40 9.81
C ASP A 17 4.44 10.73 10.79
N SER A 18 5.21 9.77 10.28
CA SER A 18 6.21 9.00 11.02
C SER A 18 7.58 9.10 10.33
N PRO A 19 8.24 10.29 10.39
CA PRO A 19 9.53 10.49 9.76
C PRO A 19 10.60 9.54 10.32
N PRO A 20 11.65 9.21 9.55
CA PRO A 20 11.97 9.84 8.26
C PRO A 20 11.29 9.22 7.04
N ILE A 21 10.73 8.01 7.11
CA ILE A 21 10.34 7.20 5.93
C ILE A 21 8.91 6.64 6.03
N ASN A 22 8.14 7.01 7.06
CA ASN A 22 6.85 6.37 7.35
C ASN A 22 6.97 4.83 7.37
N LEU A 23 7.99 4.30 8.06
CA LEU A 23 8.13 2.86 8.20
C LEU A 23 6.88 2.29 8.85
N PHE A 24 6.29 1.26 8.22
CA PHE A 24 5.04 0.67 8.70
C PHE A 24 5.32 -0.32 9.82
N THR A 25 5.66 0.24 11.00
CA THR A 25 5.87 -0.53 12.23
C THR A 25 4.57 -1.18 12.68
N ILE A 26 4.66 -2.16 13.58
CA ILE A 26 3.48 -2.81 14.16
C ILE A 26 2.56 -1.76 14.83
N GLU A 27 3.12 -0.79 15.54
CA GLU A 27 2.37 0.26 16.22
C GLU A 27 1.60 1.14 15.24
N LEU A 28 2.29 1.65 14.19
CA LEU A 28 1.65 2.47 13.15
C LEU A 28 0.59 1.68 12.39
N PHE A 29 0.86 0.41 12.11
CA PHE A 29 -0.09 -0.46 11.46
C PHE A 29 -1.34 -0.71 12.32
N VAL A 30 -1.18 -1.04 13.61
CA VAL A 30 -2.31 -1.28 14.52
C VAL A 30 -3.13 0.00 14.71
N GLU A 31 -2.49 1.18 14.79
CA GLU A 31 -3.18 2.46 14.82
C GLU A 31 -3.98 2.69 13.53
N THR A 32 -3.38 2.41 12.37
CA THR A 32 -4.05 2.50 11.07
C THR A 32 -5.27 1.57 11.00
N ALA A 33 -5.14 0.32 11.43
CA ALA A 33 -6.23 -0.64 11.44
C ALA A 33 -7.43 -0.16 12.29
N ARG A 34 -7.16 0.38 13.49
CA ARG A 34 -8.19 0.95 14.37
C ARG A 34 -8.89 2.16 13.75
N VAL A 35 -8.11 3.03 13.09
CA VAL A 35 -8.67 4.20 12.40
C VAL A 35 -9.55 3.76 11.23
N VAL A 36 -9.08 2.85 10.40
CA VAL A 36 -9.84 2.31 9.26
C VAL A 36 -11.16 1.69 9.72
N GLU A 37 -11.15 0.86 10.76
CA GLU A 37 -12.36 0.24 11.32
C GLU A 37 -13.36 1.29 11.84
N ARG A 38 -12.87 2.28 12.60
CA ARG A 38 -13.69 3.38 13.10
C ARG A 38 -14.33 4.20 11.98
N LEU A 39 -13.56 4.51 10.92
CA LEU A 39 -14.09 5.27 9.77
C LEU A 39 -15.05 4.43 8.93
N ALA A 40 -14.83 3.12 8.83
CA ALA A 40 -15.74 2.22 8.14
C ALA A 40 -17.13 2.17 8.78
N SER A 41 -17.21 2.22 10.10
CA SER A 41 -18.45 2.19 10.87
C SER A 41 -19.12 3.56 11.08
N ASN A 42 -18.46 4.67 10.73
CA ASN A 42 -19.02 6.01 10.90
C ASN A 42 -19.87 6.45 9.69
N ASP A 43 -21.19 6.50 9.86
CA ASP A 43 -22.14 6.83 8.78
C ASP A 43 -22.08 8.30 8.31
N GLU A 44 -21.40 9.19 9.00
CA GLU A 44 -21.19 10.58 8.56
C GLU A 44 -20.09 10.67 7.49
N ILE A 45 -19.19 9.69 7.42
CA ILE A 45 -18.12 9.64 6.43
C ILE A 45 -18.63 9.06 5.11
N ARG A 46 -18.21 9.67 4.01
CA ARG A 46 -18.53 9.28 2.62
C ARG A 46 -17.29 8.91 1.83
N VAL A 47 -16.15 9.56 2.14
CA VAL A 47 -14.88 9.37 1.47
C VAL A 47 -13.77 9.30 2.50
N VAL A 48 -12.82 8.40 2.31
CA VAL A 48 -11.58 8.32 3.09
C VAL A 48 -10.41 8.59 2.15
N VAL A 49 -9.55 9.55 2.50
CA VAL A 49 -8.35 9.91 1.75
C VAL A 49 -7.13 9.59 2.61
N LEU A 50 -6.21 8.80 2.07
CA LEU A 50 -4.92 8.46 2.68
C LEU A 50 -3.83 9.30 2.01
N SER A 51 -2.96 9.93 2.78
CA SER A 51 -1.83 10.72 2.31
C SER A 51 -0.68 10.72 3.30
N SER A 52 0.44 11.35 2.95
CA SER A 52 1.62 11.47 3.80
C SER A 52 1.96 12.94 4.10
N ALA A 53 2.56 13.17 5.28
CA ALA A 53 3.24 14.42 5.64
C ALA A 53 4.76 14.34 5.41
N VAL A 54 5.30 13.14 5.16
CA VAL A 54 6.71 12.92 4.80
C VAL A 54 6.84 13.04 3.28
N SER A 55 7.56 14.04 2.79
CA SER A 55 7.57 14.44 1.38
C SER A 55 8.04 13.34 0.43
N ASP A 56 9.08 12.59 0.83
CA ASP A 56 9.71 11.59 -0.03
C ASP A 56 9.08 10.19 0.11
N PHE A 57 8.15 10.00 1.06
CA PHE A 57 7.55 8.70 1.32
C PHE A 57 6.04 8.79 1.60
N PHE A 58 5.29 7.94 0.93
CA PHE A 58 3.94 7.61 1.37
C PHE A 58 4.02 6.67 2.58
N ILE A 59 4.51 5.48 2.38
CA ILE A 59 4.93 4.48 3.38
C ILE A 59 6.05 3.67 2.71
N ALA A 60 7.25 3.62 3.30
CA ALA A 60 8.40 2.92 2.71
C ALA A 60 8.08 1.43 2.47
N HIS A 61 7.81 0.70 3.54
CA HIS A 61 7.37 -0.69 3.55
C HIS A 61 7.02 -1.12 4.98
N PHE A 62 6.60 -2.38 5.18
CA PHE A 62 6.42 -2.95 6.51
C PHE A 62 7.78 -3.23 7.18
N ASP A 63 7.85 -3.06 8.49
CA ASP A 63 9.10 -3.19 9.26
C ASP A 63 9.69 -4.60 9.15
N VAL A 64 10.88 -4.70 8.54
CA VAL A 64 11.58 -5.96 8.31
C VAL A 64 12.07 -6.57 9.62
N GLU A 65 12.45 -5.75 10.61
CA GLU A 65 12.82 -6.26 11.94
C GLU A 65 11.61 -6.94 12.62
N ALA A 66 10.43 -6.37 12.44
CA ALA A 66 9.19 -6.99 12.92
C ALA A 66 8.89 -8.30 12.19
N ILE A 67 9.12 -8.37 10.88
CA ILE A 67 8.93 -9.62 10.11
C ILE A 67 9.89 -10.72 10.59
N LEU A 68 11.14 -10.38 10.88
CA LEU A 68 12.14 -11.31 11.45
C LEU A 68 11.70 -11.94 12.79
N ALA A 69 10.80 -11.26 13.51
CA ALA A 69 10.24 -11.74 14.77
C ALA A 69 8.97 -12.58 14.61
N PHE A 70 8.42 -12.72 13.39
CA PHE A 70 7.20 -13.49 13.17
C PHE A 70 7.44 -14.99 13.45
N PRO A 71 6.42 -15.69 14.03
CA PRO A 71 6.51 -17.12 14.25
C PRO A 71 6.68 -17.88 12.93
N GLN A 72 7.71 -18.73 12.85
CA GLN A 72 8.02 -19.48 11.62
C GLN A 72 7.16 -20.75 11.43
N ASN A 73 6.60 -21.29 12.51
CA ASN A 73 5.86 -22.57 12.49
C ASN A 73 4.34 -22.33 12.60
N GLN A 74 3.79 -21.45 11.77
CA GLN A 74 2.35 -21.23 11.75
C GLN A 74 1.65 -22.31 10.91
N ALA A 75 0.49 -22.77 11.39
CA ALA A 75 -0.41 -23.60 10.58
C ALA A 75 -0.91 -22.80 9.37
N PRO A 76 -1.32 -23.48 8.29
CA PRO A 76 -1.97 -22.81 7.18
C PRO A 76 -3.13 -21.91 7.67
N PRO A 77 -3.22 -20.68 7.20
CA PRO A 77 -4.24 -19.75 7.67
C PRO A 77 -5.64 -20.20 7.22
N THR A 78 -6.58 -20.21 8.15
CA THR A 78 -8.00 -20.46 7.90
C THR A 78 -8.82 -19.19 7.91
N GLU A 79 -8.24 -18.08 8.39
CA GLU A 79 -8.84 -16.75 8.45
C GLU A 79 -7.83 -15.70 7.99
N LEU A 80 -8.34 -14.60 7.47
CA LEU A 80 -7.51 -13.45 7.10
C LEU A 80 -6.86 -12.85 8.35
N ASN A 81 -5.55 -12.59 8.30
CA ASN A 81 -4.85 -11.88 9.35
C ASN A 81 -5.31 -10.41 9.45
N LEU A 82 -4.81 -9.67 10.46
CA LEU A 82 -5.22 -8.28 10.69
C LEU A 82 -4.89 -7.38 9.49
N PHE A 83 -3.76 -7.61 8.80
CA PHE A 83 -3.36 -6.82 7.64
C PHE A 83 -4.37 -7.00 6.49
N HIS A 84 -4.66 -8.24 6.12
CA HIS A 84 -5.66 -8.55 5.10
C HIS A 84 -7.05 -7.99 5.46
N ARG A 85 -7.49 -8.14 6.72
CA ARG A 85 -8.80 -7.59 7.15
C ARG A 85 -8.85 -6.07 7.04
N THR A 86 -7.76 -5.36 7.39
CA THR A 86 -7.68 -3.90 7.25
C THR A 86 -7.76 -3.49 5.78
N CYS A 87 -7.01 -4.16 4.92
CA CYS A 87 -7.03 -3.95 3.47
C CYS A 87 -8.42 -4.27 2.87
N GLU A 88 -9.06 -5.38 3.27
CA GLU A 88 -10.41 -5.71 2.85
C GLU A 88 -11.45 -4.69 3.36
N THR A 89 -11.28 -4.16 4.56
CA THR A 89 -12.14 -3.10 5.07
C THR A 89 -12.05 -1.85 4.20
N LEU A 90 -10.84 -1.39 3.82
CA LEU A 90 -10.66 -0.27 2.89
C LEU A 90 -11.32 -0.55 1.54
N ARG A 91 -11.13 -1.76 1.01
CA ARG A 91 -11.69 -2.16 -0.29
C ARG A 91 -13.23 -2.25 -0.27
N THR A 92 -13.81 -2.79 0.81
CA THR A 92 -15.23 -3.17 0.84
C THR A 92 -16.14 -2.21 1.59
N MET A 93 -15.59 -1.30 2.43
CA MET A 93 -16.43 -0.32 3.13
C MET A 93 -17.34 0.44 2.15
N PRO A 94 -18.60 0.79 2.56
CA PRO A 94 -19.59 1.42 1.67
C PRO A 94 -19.28 2.92 1.42
N LYS A 95 -18.01 3.25 1.21
CA LYS A 95 -17.44 4.60 1.05
C LYS A 95 -16.34 4.55 0.00
N ALA A 96 -16.07 5.68 -0.67
CA ALA A 96 -14.92 5.75 -1.56
C ALA A 96 -13.62 5.89 -0.76
N THR A 97 -12.56 5.21 -1.19
CA THR A 97 -11.23 5.29 -0.61
C THR A 97 -10.20 5.74 -1.64
N ILE A 98 -9.36 6.72 -1.30
CA ILE A 98 -8.41 7.37 -2.22
C ILE A 98 -7.03 7.39 -1.57
N ALA A 99 -6.00 6.92 -2.28
CA ALA A 99 -4.61 7.12 -1.89
C ALA A 99 -3.97 8.25 -2.71
N VAL A 100 -3.32 9.20 -2.03
CA VAL A 100 -2.54 10.30 -2.60
C VAL A 100 -1.08 10.00 -2.36
N ILE A 101 -0.34 9.67 -3.41
CA ILE A 101 1.00 9.15 -3.35
C ILE A 101 1.96 10.18 -3.95
N GLU A 102 2.68 10.90 -3.09
CA GLU A 102 3.57 11.98 -3.49
C GLU A 102 5.05 11.62 -3.37
N GLY A 103 5.36 10.45 -2.82
CA GLY A 103 6.70 9.92 -2.65
C GLY A 103 6.72 8.41 -2.83
N ARG A 104 7.81 7.78 -2.39
CA ARG A 104 8.01 6.34 -2.48
C ARG A 104 6.95 5.55 -1.70
N VAL A 105 6.47 4.47 -2.29
CA VAL A 105 5.54 3.51 -1.71
C VAL A 105 5.98 2.09 -2.05
N GLY A 106 6.34 1.29 -1.06
CA GLY A 106 6.82 -0.08 -1.26
C GLY A 106 6.14 -1.09 -0.36
N GLY A 107 6.27 -2.35 -0.68
CA GLY A 107 5.84 -3.47 0.16
C GLY A 107 4.47 -3.29 0.78
N GLY A 108 4.37 -3.47 2.09
CA GLY A 108 3.11 -3.29 2.83
C GLY A 108 2.45 -1.91 2.66
N GLY A 109 3.22 -0.85 2.40
CA GLY A 109 2.67 0.46 2.07
C GLY A 109 1.96 0.46 0.71
N SER A 110 2.56 -0.18 -0.28
CA SER A 110 1.98 -0.39 -1.60
C SER A 110 0.71 -1.26 -1.51
N GLU A 111 0.73 -2.32 -0.72
CA GLU A 111 -0.42 -3.21 -0.50
C GLU A 111 -1.61 -2.50 0.15
N LEU A 112 -1.34 -1.60 1.10
CA LEU A 112 -2.37 -0.72 1.68
C LEU A 112 -2.94 0.24 0.61
N ALA A 113 -2.09 0.87 -0.19
CA ALA A 113 -2.53 1.76 -1.26
C ALA A 113 -3.31 1.02 -2.36
N LEU A 114 -2.91 -0.21 -2.72
CA LEU A 114 -3.62 -1.10 -3.65
C LEU A 114 -5.03 -1.45 -3.16
N SER A 115 -5.26 -1.38 -1.86
CA SER A 115 -6.56 -1.67 -1.24
C SER A 115 -7.53 -0.49 -1.26
N CYS A 116 -7.06 0.71 -1.65
CA CYS A 116 -7.93 1.85 -1.93
C CYS A 116 -8.61 1.70 -3.30
N ASP A 117 -9.79 2.30 -3.46
CA ASP A 117 -10.53 2.30 -4.74
C ASP A 117 -9.77 3.05 -5.83
N MET A 118 -9.15 4.17 -5.47
CA MET A 118 -8.43 5.04 -6.39
C MET A 118 -7.06 5.42 -5.84
N ARG A 119 -6.09 5.54 -6.73
CA ARG A 119 -4.72 5.99 -6.45
C ARG A 119 -4.36 7.09 -7.40
N PHE A 120 -3.85 8.20 -6.87
CA PHE A 120 -3.30 9.31 -7.63
C PHE A 120 -1.87 9.54 -7.18
N ALA A 121 -0.98 9.87 -8.10
CA ALA A 121 0.44 10.02 -7.83
C ALA A 121 1.01 11.31 -8.39
N THR A 122 2.09 11.81 -7.80
CA THR A 122 2.91 12.86 -8.43
C THR A 122 3.94 12.20 -9.34
N HIS A 123 4.18 12.81 -10.51
CA HIS A 123 5.31 12.44 -11.34
C HIS A 123 6.54 13.30 -11.03
N GLU A 124 7.70 12.86 -11.50
CA GLU A 124 8.95 13.58 -11.36
C GLU A 124 8.91 14.94 -12.10
N THR A 125 9.47 15.96 -11.47
CA THR A 125 9.73 17.29 -12.00
C THR A 125 11.13 17.73 -11.61
N GLU A 126 11.61 18.90 -12.10
CA GLU A 126 12.92 19.44 -11.74
C GLU A 126 13.11 19.62 -10.21
N SER A 127 12.05 19.83 -9.45
CA SER A 127 12.08 20.12 -8.02
C SER A 127 11.48 19.02 -7.14
N HIS A 128 10.98 17.93 -7.72
CA HIS A 128 10.30 16.87 -7.00
C HIS A 128 10.60 15.50 -7.62
N ARG A 129 11.02 14.54 -6.81
CA ARG A 129 11.37 13.18 -7.27
C ARG A 129 10.21 12.38 -7.84
N GLY A 130 8.96 12.78 -7.56
CA GLY A 130 7.78 12.00 -7.92
C GLY A 130 7.59 10.76 -7.05
N ALA A 131 6.46 10.12 -7.24
CA ALA A 131 6.16 8.85 -6.58
C ALA A 131 6.90 7.71 -7.27
N VAL A 132 7.39 6.75 -6.45
CA VAL A 132 8.05 5.54 -6.89
C VAL A 132 7.37 4.35 -6.24
N PHE A 133 7.08 3.32 -7.02
CA PHE A 133 6.34 2.13 -6.59
C PHE A 133 7.23 0.91 -6.61
N SER A 134 7.15 0.05 -5.59
CA SER A 134 7.88 -1.21 -5.56
C SER A 134 7.16 -2.29 -4.76
N GLN A 135 7.55 -3.56 -5.02
CA GLN A 135 7.23 -4.74 -4.21
C GLN A 135 8.53 -5.52 -4.01
N PRO A 136 9.35 -5.15 -3.00
CA PRO A 136 10.73 -5.63 -2.88
C PRO A 136 10.85 -6.98 -2.14
N GLU A 137 9.74 -7.61 -1.78
CA GLU A 137 9.68 -8.74 -0.86
C GLU A 137 10.49 -9.96 -1.33
N VAL A 138 10.52 -10.23 -2.64
CA VAL A 138 11.22 -11.41 -3.16
C VAL A 138 12.74 -11.30 -2.95
N ALA A 139 13.30 -10.10 -3.05
CA ALA A 139 14.71 -9.85 -2.72
C ALA A 139 15.05 -10.12 -1.25
N LEU A 140 14.04 -10.09 -0.36
CA LEU A 140 14.15 -10.43 1.07
C LEU A 140 13.85 -11.91 1.36
N GLY A 141 13.63 -12.74 0.33
CA GLY A 141 13.31 -14.15 0.47
C GLY A 141 11.86 -14.45 0.86
N ILE A 142 10.97 -13.46 0.80
CA ILE A 142 9.53 -13.61 1.07
C ILE A 142 8.72 -13.19 -0.16
N ILE A 143 7.40 -13.28 -0.08
CA ILE A 143 6.49 -12.73 -1.11
C ILE A 143 5.70 -11.56 -0.52
N PRO A 144 5.09 -10.68 -1.36
CA PRO A 144 4.08 -9.75 -0.90
C PRO A 144 2.94 -10.50 -0.21
N GLY A 145 2.84 -10.40 1.11
CA GLY A 145 1.94 -11.21 1.94
C GLY A 145 0.77 -10.42 2.54
N GLY A 146 0.57 -9.19 2.11
CA GLY A 146 -0.52 -8.31 2.54
C GLY A 146 -1.51 -7.98 1.42
N SER A 147 -1.63 -8.81 0.40
CA SER A 147 -2.49 -8.69 -0.78
C SER A 147 -1.81 -8.18 -2.07
N GLY A 148 -0.51 -7.95 -2.04
CA GLY A 148 0.23 -7.39 -3.18
C GLY A 148 0.17 -8.28 -4.42
N THR A 149 0.38 -9.58 -4.28
CA THR A 149 0.34 -10.52 -5.41
C THR A 149 -1.05 -10.56 -6.04
N GLN A 150 -2.11 -10.50 -5.22
CA GLN A 150 -3.48 -10.64 -5.66
C GLN A 150 -4.06 -9.36 -6.26
N ARG A 151 -3.79 -8.21 -5.64
CA ARG A 151 -4.32 -6.92 -6.11
C ARG A 151 -3.57 -6.38 -7.31
N LEU A 152 -2.24 -6.44 -7.27
CA LEU A 152 -1.43 -5.90 -8.35
C LEU A 152 -1.67 -6.67 -9.66
N SER A 153 -1.70 -8.01 -9.61
CA SER A 153 -1.94 -8.82 -10.81
C SER A 153 -3.31 -8.58 -11.46
N ARG A 154 -4.33 -8.25 -10.63
CA ARG A 154 -5.66 -7.89 -11.13
C ARG A 154 -5.71 -6.50 -11.75
N LEU A 155 -4.88 -5.58 -11.25
CA LEU A 155 -4.80 -4.20 -11.75
C LEU A 155 -4.01 -4.08 -13.05
N ILE A 156 -2.79 -4.60 -13.08
CA ILE A 156 -1.84 -4.35 -14.19
C ILE A 156 -1.60 -5.58 -15.09
N GLY A 157 -2.23 -6.70 -14.75
CA GLY A 157 -2.10 -7.96 -15.47
C GLY A 157 -0.86 -8.76 -15.06
N ARG A 158 -0.90 -10.08 -15.36
CA ARG A 158 0.10 -11.05 -14.90
C ARG A 158 1.55 -10.67 -15.23
N SER A 159 1.83 -10.29 -16.48
CA SER A 159 3.21 -10.07 -16.94
C SER A 159 3.88 -8.93 -16.18
N ARG A 160 3.19 -7.78 -16.07
CA ARG A 160 3.71 -6.61 -15.35
C ARG A 160 3.81 -6.87 -13.85
N ALA A 161 2.84 -7.59 -13.28
CA ALA A 161 2.90 -7.97 -11.87
C ALA A 161 4.09 -8.89 -11.56
N LEU A 162 4.40 -9.85 -12.45
CA LEU A 162 5.59 -10.70 -12.32
C LEU A 162 6.88 -9.89 -12.47
N GLU A 163 6.94 -8.93 -13.40
CA GLU A 163 8.08 -8.02 -13.56
C GLU A 163 8.35 -7.24 -12.26
N VAL A 164 7.31 -6.65 -11.66
CA VAL A 164 7.43 -5.91 -10.40
C VAL A 164 7.84 -6.81 -9.25
N VAL A 165 7.12 -7.91 -9.04
CA VAL A 165 7.29 -8.77 -7.86
C VAL A 165 8.56 -9.60 -7.91
N LEU A 166 8.93 -10.14 -9.08
CA LEU A 166 10.15 -10.96 -9.21
C LEU A 166 11.38 -10.11 -9.46
N GLY A 167 11.23 -8.97 -10.15
CA GLY A 167 12.35 -8.06 -10.41
C GLY A 167 12.69 -7.14 -9.24
N CYS A 168 11.76 -6.91 -8.32
CA CYS A 168 11.91 -6.00 -7.16
C CYS A 168 12.36 -4.58 -7.51
N GLY A 169 12.27 -4.20 -8.79
CA GLY A 169 12.69 -2.91 -9.29
C GLY A 169 11.73 -1.77 -8.95
N ASP A 170 12.24 -0.57 -9.01
CA ASP A 170 11.49 0.66 -8.87
C ASP A 170 10.71 0.97 -10.15
N ILE A 171 9.43 1.32 -9.99
CA ILE A 171 8.55 1.75 -11.07
C ILE A 171 8.16 3.21 -10.84
N ASP A 172 8.51 4.07 -11.79
CA ASP A 172 8.14 5.49 -11.73
C ASP A 172 6.64 5.72 -11.90
N ALA A 173 6.16 6.89 -11.49
CA ALA A 173 4.74 7.21 -11.48
C ALA A 173 4.10 7.23 -12.88
N ARG A 174 4.83 7.62 -13.93
CA ARG A 174 4.29 7.64 -15.30
C ARG A 174 4.11 6.22 -15.83
N THR A 175 5.10 5.36 -15.64
CA THR A 175 5.01 3.93 -15.95
C THR A 175 3.89 3.26 -15.15
N ALA A 176 3.77 3.54 -13.86
CA ALA A 176 2.68 3.03 -13.02
C ALA A 176 1.30 3.48 -13.54
N CYS A 177 1.18 4.72 -14.05
CA CYS A 177 -0.04 5.22 -14.67
C CYS A 177 -0.34 4.50 -16.01
N ASP A 178 0.65 4.34 -16.86
CA ASP A 178 0.51 3.67 -18.16
C ASP A 178 0.12 2.19 -18.01
N TRP A 179 0.54 1.58 -16.91
CA TRP A 179 0.18 0.19 -16.58
C TRP A 179 -1.17 0.04 -15.89
N GLY A 180 -1.76 1.14 -15.39
CA GLY A 180 -3.02 1.12 -14.65
C GLY A 180 -2.86 0.85 -13.16
N TRP A 181 -1.62 0.91 -12.62
CA TRP A 181 -1.38 0.83 -11.17
C TRP A 181 -1.97 2.03 -10.44
N VAL A 182 -1.86 3.23 -11.04
CA VAL A 182 -2.53 4.44 -10.57
C VAL A 182 -3.49 5.00 -11.61
N ASN A 183 -4.49 5.75 -11.16
CA ASN A 183 -5.52 6.33 -12.03
C ASN A 183 -4.97 7.46 -12.89
N ARG A 184 -4.13 8.33 -12.33
CA ARG A 184 -3.52 9.49 -12.98
C ARG A 184 -2.28 9.95 -12.24
N THR A 185 -1.39 10.64 -12.96
CA THR A 185 -0.29 11.40 -12.38
C THR A 185 -0.50 12.90 -12.52
N PHE A 186 0.12 13.67 -11.65
CA PHE A 186 -0.01 15.12 -11.55
C PHE A 186 1.32 15.78 -11.22
N ASP A 187 1.43 17.07 -11.54
CA ASP A 187 2.42 17.93 -10.90
C ASP A 187 2.12 18.04 -9.38
N PRO A 188 3.16 18.19 -8.53
CA PRO A 188 2.98 18.24 -7.06
C PRO A 188 1.96 19.29 -6.59
N ALA A 189 1.89 20.44 -7.26
CA ALA A 189 0.95 21.50 -6.90
C ALA A 189 -0.52 21.16 -7.24
N GLU A 190 -0.78 20.20 -8.11
CA GLU A 190 -2.10 19.92 -8.68
C GLU A 190 -2.82 18.75 -8.01
N ILE A 191 -2.08 17.76 -7.48
CA ILE A 191 -2.64 16.50 -7.00
C ILE A 191 -3.63 16.71 -5.84
N ARG A 192 -3.22 17.44 -4.81
CA ARG A 192 -4.08 17.67 -3.62
C ARG A 192 -5.35 18.47 -3.96
N PRO A 193 -5.29 19.59 -4.71
CA PRO A 193 -6.48 20.28 -5.17
C PRO A 193 -7.42 19.41 -6.02
N PHE A 194 -6.87 18.54 -6.87
CA PHE A 194 -7.68 17.61 -7.66
C PHE A 194 -8.41 16.60 -6.77
N VAL A 195 -7.68 15.95 -5.86
CA VAL A 195 -8.26 14.94 -4.98
C VAL A 195 -9.29 15.54 -4.02
N ASP A 196 -9.04 16.75 -3.49
CA ASP A 196 -10.02 17.45 -2.64
C ASP A 196 -11.33 17.73 -3.39
N ARG A 197 -11.25 18.21 -4.62
CA ARG A 197 -12.45 18.42 -5.44
C ARG A 197 -13.18 17.10 -5.72
N LEU A 198 -12.47 16.05 -6.06
CA LEU A 198 -13.04 14.71 -6.30
C LEU A 198 -13.70 14.14 -5.05
N ALA A 199 -13.02 14.19 -3.92
CA ALA A 199 -13.53 13.69 -2.64
C ALA A 199 -14.79 14.43 -2.21
N ARG A 200 -14.79 15.76 -2.24
CA ARG A 200 -15.98 16.59 -1.92
C ARG A 200 -17.13 16.32 -2.87
N ARG A 201 -16.85 16.14 -4.16
CA ARG A 201 -17.86 15.78 -5.16
C ARG A 201 -18.49 14.43 -4.84
N ILE A 202 -17.71 13.39 -4.54
CA ILE A 202 -18.24 12.07 -4.18
C ILE A 202 -19.03 12.17 -2.86
N ALA A 203 -18.52 12.90 -1.86
CA ALA A 203 -19.19 13.08 -0.58
C ALA A 203 -20.57 13.77 -0.68
N SER A 204 -20.79 14.58 -1.72
CA SER A 204 -22.07 15.24 -1.98
C SER A 204 -23.12 14.32 -2.60
N PHE A 205 -22.75 13.14 -3.08
CA PHE A 205 -23.69 12.20 -3.70
C PHE A 205 -24.46 11.37 -2.66
N PRO A 206 -25.62 10.79 -3.00
CA PRO A 206 -26.34 9.89 -2.14
C PRO A 206 -25.49 8.68 -1.74
N ALA A 207 -25.29 8.48 -0.44
CA ALA A 207 -24.41 7.45 0.11
C ALA A 207 -24.76 6.04 -0.40
N HIS A 208 -26.05 5.71 -0.46
CA HIS A 208 -26.53 4.42 -0.95
C HIS A 208 -26.14 4.15 -2.41
N ALA A 209 -26.12 5.18 -3.26
CA ALA A 209 -25.74 5.05 -4.66
C ALA A 209 -24.22 4.82 -4.82
N VAL A 210 -23.40 5.57 -4.06
CA VAL A 210 -21.94 5.35 -4.02
C VAL A 210 -21.63 3.93 -3.56
N ALA A 211 -22.24 3.49 -2.45
CA ALA A 211 -22.06 2.15 -1.90
C ALA A 211 -22.52 1.05 -2.88
N ALA A 212 -23.65 1.22 -3.53
CA ALA A 212 -24.19 0.24 -4.49
C ALA A 212 -23.30 0.14 -5.75
N ALA A 213 -22.85 1.28 -6.29
CA ALA A 213 -21.95 1.31 -7.44
C ALA A 213 -20.61 0.61 -7.12
N LYS A 214 -20.01 0.92 -5.95
CA LYS A 214 -18.78 0.27 -5.50
C LYS A 214 -18.98 -1.25 -5.36
N ARG A 215 -20.02 -1.71 -4.66
CA ARG A 215 -20.30 -3.14 -4.55
C ARG A 215 -20.45 -3.82 -5.91
N ALA A 216 -21.17 -3.20 -6.84
CA ALA A 216 -21.37 -3.75 -8.18
C ALA A 216 -20.05 -3.88 -8.96
N ILE A 217 -19.17 -2.88 -8.86
CA ILE A 217 -17.83 -2.91 -9.49
C ILE A 217 -16.98 -4.03 -8.87
N LEU A 218 -16.99 -4.17 -7.54
CA LEU A 218 -16.20 -5.18 -6.83
C LEU A 218 -16.64 -6.63 -7.15
N LEU A 219 -17.82 -6.86 -7.71
CA LEU A 219 -18.24 -8.19 -8.19
C LEU A 219 -17.36 -8.71 -9.35
N SER A 220 -16.62 -7.84 -10.03
CA SER A 220 -15.63 -8.25 -11.04
C SER A 220 -14.43 -8.97 -10.44
N GLU A 221 -14.12 -8.73 -9.16
CA GLU A 221 -12.99 -9.32 -8.43
C GLU A 221 -13.43 -10.62 -7.72
N LYS A 222 -13.50 -11.70 -8.49
CA LYS A 222 -13.90 -13.02 -7.98
C LYS A 222 -12.80 -13.65 -7.11
N ASN A 223 -13.22 -14.47 -6.14
CA ASN A 223 -12.35 -15.31 -5.30
C ASN A 223 -11.31 -14.57 -4.44
N MET A 224 -11.42 -13.26 -4.26
CA MET A 224 -10.42 -12.48 -3.53
C MET A 224 -10.13 -13.07 -2.14
N HIS A 225 -11.15 -13.43 -1.37
CA HIS A 225 -10.97 -13.96 -0.01
C HIS A 225 -10.16 -15.28 0.01
N SER A 226 -10.49 -16.24 -0.84
CA SER A 226 -9.77 -17.52 -0.92
C SER A 226 -8.34 -17.34 -1.41
N ASP A 227 -8.14 -16.44 -2.37
CA ASP A 227 -6.81 -16.18 -2.94
C ASP A 227 -5.89 -15.47 -1.94
N LEU A 228 -6.43 -14.59 -1.09
CA LEU A 228 -5.68 -13.98 0.02
C LEU A 228 -5.30 -15.00 1.11
N LEU A 229 -6.11 -16.02 1.36
CA LEU A 229 -5.73 -17.11 2.27
C LEU A 229 -4.58 -17.95 1.70
N ILE A 230 -4.60 -18.22 0.40
CA ILE A 230 -3.49 -18.90 -0.29
C ILE A 230 -2.23 -18.05 -0.23
N GLU A 231 -2.31 -16.75 -0.56
CA GLU A 231 -1.18 -15.83 -0.47
C GLU A 231 -0.56 -15.81 0.93
N ALA A 232 -1.38 -15.72 1.98
CA ALA A 232 -0.89 -15.76 3.36
C ALA A 232 -0.22 -17.10 3.71
N GLY A 233 -0.69 -18.21 3.14
CA GLY A 233 -0.06 -19.52 3.27
C GLY A 233 1.32 -19.57 2.62
N GLU A 234 1.45 -19.07 1.41
CA GLU A 234 2.72 -18.96 0.68
C GLU A 234 3.71 -18.04 1.39
N PHE A 235 3.25 -16.87 1.87
CA PHE A 235 4.09 -15.97 2.69
C PHE A 235 4.63 -16.69 3.93
N ASN A 236 3.78 -17.40 4.68
CA ASN A 236 4.21 -18.17 5.84
C ASN A 236 5.18 -19.32 5.45
N ALA A 237 5.06 -19.86 4.24
CA ALA A 237 6.00 -20.87 3.74
C ALA A 237 7.38 -20.26 3.49
N THR A 238 7.45 -19.09 2.85
CA THR A 238 8.72 -18.40 2.58
C THR A 238 9.47 -18.01 3.87
N LEU A 239 8.76 -17.65 4.94
CA LEU A 239 9.39 -17.35 6.25
C LEU A 239 10.16 -18.54 6.85
N ARG A 240 9.86 -19.78 6.44
CA ARG A 240 10.52 -21.00 6.93
C ARG A 240 11.78 -21.38 6.15
N GLU A 241 11.97 -20.77 4.98
CA GLU A 241 13.13 -21.09 4.14
C GLU A 241 14.43 -20.57 4.76
N PRO A 242 15.50 -21.37 4.76
CA PRO A 242 16.74 -21.03 5.46
C PRO A 242 17.36 -19.70 5.04
N GLY A 243 17.29 -19.36 3.75
CA GLY A 243 17.89 -18.13 3.20
C GLY A 243 17.11 -16.84 3.48
N THR A 244 15.86 -16.94 3.91
CA THR A 244 14.97 -15.77 4.11
C THR A 244 15.50 -14.83 5.20
N ARG A 245 15.86 -15.41 6.36
CA ARG A 245 16.43 -14.61 7.46
C ARG A 245 17.71 -13.90 7.05
N GLU A 246 18.59 -14.60 6.32
CA GLU A 246 19.86 -14.06 5.85
C GLU A 246 19.65 -12.93 4.83
N ALA A 247 18.68 -13.06 3.93
CA ALA A 247 18.32 -12.01 2.97
C ALA A 247 17.82 -10.73 3.67
N MET A 248 16.94 -10.87 4.67
CA MET A 248 16.47 -9.75 5.48
C MET A 248 17.59 -9.08 6.27
N MET A 249 18.48 -9.87 6.87
CA MET A 249 19.61 -9.34 7.62
C MET A 249 20.57 -8.55 6.70
N ARG A 250 20.89 -9.10 5.52
CA ARG A 250 21.71 -8.37 4.54
C ARG A 250 21.07 -7.05 4.12
N PHE A 251 19.77 -7.03 3.86
CA PHE A 251 19.05 -5.79 3.55
C PHE A 251 19.23 -4.73 4.63
N LEU A 252 19.06 -5.09 5.90
CA LEU A 252 19.26 -4.16 7.03
C LEU A 252 20.71 -3.69 7.15
N GLU A 253 21.68 -4.61 7.00
CA GLU A 253 23.12 -4.31 7.03
C GLU A 253 23.57 -3.35 5.91
N HIS A 254 22.93 -3.41 4.74
CA HIS A 254 23.19 -2.52 3.60
C HIS A 254 22.41 -1.19 3.66
N GLY A 255 21.79 -0.91 4.80
CA GLY A 255 21.15 0.38 5.06
C GLY A 255 19.63 0.40 4.81
N GLY A 256 19.00 -0.73 4.63
CA GLY A 256 17.53 -0.83 4.64
C GLY A 256 16.94 -0.21 5.90
N GLN A 257 15.76 0.36 5.78
CA GLN A 257 15.04 1.12 6.84
C GLN A 257 15.75 2.43 7.27
N THR A 258 16.79 2.85 6.55
CA THR A 258 17.34 4.19 6.70
C THR A 258 16.88 5.12 5.59
N LEU A 259 16.85 6.44 5.84
CA LEU A 259 16.45 7.40 4.81
C LEU A 259 17.29 7.26 3.52
N SER A 260 18.62 7.16 3.66
CA SER A 260 19.52 7.05 2.50
C SER A 260 19.40 5.73 1.75
N GLY A 261 19.20 4.61 2.45
CA GLY A 261 19.00 3.31 1.84
C GLY A 261 17.63 3.23 1.15
N GLU A 262 16.58 3.70 1.80
CA GLU A 262 15.23 3.66 1.24
C GLU A 262 15.05 4.53 -0.01
N LEU A 263 15.75 5.64 -0.11
CA LEU A 263 15.74 6.46 -1.34
C LEU A 263 16.38 5.76 -2.54
N ARG A 264 17.11 4.65 -2.33
CA ARG A 264 17.82 3.86 -3.34
C ARG A 264 17.56 2.37 -3.20
N ILE A 265 16.40 1.98 -2.64
CA ILE A 265 16.13 0.58 -2.31
C ILE A 265 16.28 -0.35 -3.53
N GLY A 266 15.90 0.11 -4.73
CA GLY A 266 16.10 -0.65 -5.96
C GLY A 266 17.56 -1.02 -6.21
N GLU A 267 18.50 -0.11 -5.92
CA GLU A 267 19.95 -0.34 -6.07
C GLU A 267 20.52 -1.31 -5.01
N LEU A 268 19.84 -1.47 -3.85
CA LEU A 268 20.28 -2.41 -2.81
C LEU A 268 20.16 -3.88 -3.24
N PHE A 269 19.45 -4.15 -4.29
CA PHE A 269 19.21 -5.49 -4.83
C PHE A 269 19.97 -5.75 -6.13
N ASP A 270 20.69 -4.75 -6.67
CA ASP A 270 21.50 -4.94 -7.86
C ASP A 270 22.62 -5.95 -7.56
N VAL A 271 22.83 -6.89 -8.47
CA VAL A 271 23.98 -7.79 -8.43
C VAL A 271 25.18 -7.01 -8.96
N ASP A 272 26.21 -6.91 -8.15
CA ASP A 272 27.50 -6.37 -8.62
C ASP A 272 27.94 -7.12 -9.89
N GLU A 273 28.18 -6.39 -10.98
CA GLU A 273 28.72 -6.93 -12.21
C GLU A 273 30.15 -7.49 -12.06
#